data_ac2ce6fac34d9b075b8c788426067ea3
#
_entry.id   ac2ce6fac34d9b075b8c788426067ea3
#
_cell.length_a   1.000
_cell.length_b   1.000
_cell.length_c   1.000
_cell.angle_alpha   90.00
_cell.angle_beta   90.00
_cell.angle_gamma   90.00
#
_symmetry.space_group_name_H-M   'P 1'
#
loop_
_entity.id
_entity.type
_entity.pdbx_description
1 polymer ?
#
loop_
_entity_poly.entity_id
_entity_poly.type
_entity_poly.pdbx_seq_one_letter_code
_entity_poly.pdbx_strand_id
1 'polypeptide(L)'
;MAARAGGLLPITDMDLVTLRPEGLYCPPGDFYIDPWRPVERAVITHAHSDHARIGNRRYLAAAAGEGVLRARLGEVDLQILPYGEAIDHHGVRLSFHPAGHVLGSAQVRLEHGGEVWVASGDYKTEADGTCAPFEAVRCDTF
;
A
#
# COMPACT_ATOMS: atom_id res chain seq x y z
N MET A 1 12.94 -21.12 -0.95
CA MET A 1 12.18 -21.72 -0.08
C MET A 1 11.79 -23.14 -0.22
N ALA A 2 12.76 -23.87 -0.28
CA ALA A 2 12.61 -25.28 -0.58
C ALA A 2 11.77 -26.02 0.47
N ALA A 3 11.79 -25.56 1.66
CA ALA A 3 11.13 -26.27 2.73
C ALA A 3 9.64 -26.46 2.50
N ARG A 4 9.09 -25.79 1.52
CA ARG A 4 7.70 -26.03 1.22
C ARG A 4 7.41 -27.38 0.63
N ALA A 5 8.47 -28.03 0.16
CA ALA A 5 8.29 -29.27 -0.56
C ALA A 5 7.45 -30.28 0.19
N GLY A 6 7.54 -30.33 1.45
CA GLY A 6 6.72 -31.25 2.25
C GLY A 6 5.36 -30.70 2.60
N GLY A 7 5.02 -29.54 2.12
CA GLY A 7 3.75 -28.92 2.49
C GLY A 7 3.70 -28.55 3.94
N LEU A 8 4.83 -28.43 4.58
CA LEU A 8 4.87 -28.22 6.02
C LEU A 8 4.78 -26.77 6.42
N LEU A 9 5.19 -25.87 5.55
CA LEU A 9 5.16 -24.44 5.87
C LEU A 9 3.79 -23.87 5.52
N PRO A 10 3.19 -23.11 6.42
CA PRO A 10 1.97 -22.40 6.08
C PRO A 10 2.23 -21.46 4.92
N ILE A 11 1.31 -21.41 3.99
CA ILE A 11 1.44 -20.50 2.85
C ILE A 11 1.52 -19.06 3.32
N THR A 12 0.79 -18.73 4.40
CA THR A 12 0.78 -17.36 4.91
C THR A 12 2.15 -16.86 5.35
N ASP A 13 3.09 -17.76 5.70
CA ASP A 13 4.45 -17.34 6.03
C ASP A 13 5.19 -16.79 4.84
N MET A 14 4.73 -17.13 3.62
CA MET A 14 5.34 -16.69 2.38
C MET A 14 4.63 -15.49 1.78
N ASP A 15 3.45 -15.15 2.28
CA ASP A 15 2.67 -14.08 1.69
C ASP A 15 3.20 -12.73 2.12
N LEU A 16 3.32 -11.81 1.16
CA LEU A 16 3.69 -10.43 1.45
C LEU A 16 2.54 -9.63 2.04
N VAL A 17 1.30 -10.01 1.75
CA VAL A 17 0.13 -9.33 2.30
C VAL A 17 -0.83 -10.39 2.81
N THR A 18 -1.25 -10.24 4.06
CA THR A 18 -2.22 -11.14 4.67
C THR A 18 -3.34 -10.32 5.30
N LEU A 19 -4.47 -10.97 5.58
CA LEU A 19 -5.60 -10.32 6.22
C LEU A 19 -5.49 -10.48 7.73
N ARG A 20 -5.63 -9.37 8.45
CA ARG A 20 -5.68 -9.35 9.92
C ARG A 20 -6.92 -8.58 10.36
N PRO A 21 -7.28 -8.64 11.65
CA PRO A 21 -8.44 -7.88 12.15
C PRO A 21 -8.37 -6.39 11.86
N GLU A 22 -7.15 -5.81 11.82
CA GLU A 22 -6.98 -4.39 11.55
C GLU A 22 -7.01 -4.04 10.07
N GLY A 23 -6.79 -5.00 9.19
CA GLY A 23 -6.74 -4.76 7.75
C GLY A 23 -5.72 -5.63 7.04
N LEU A 24 -5.37 -5.23 5.83
CA LEU A 24 -4.32 -5.88 5.05
C LEU A 24 -2.98 -5.58 5.70
N TYR A 25 -2.19 -6.61 5.95
CA TYR A 25 -0.93 -6.50 6.69
C TYR A 25 0.22 -7.09 5.90
N CYS A 26 1.36 -6.40 5.92
CA CYS A 26 2.60 -6.89 5.33
C CYS A 26 3.49 -7.43 6.46
N PRO A 27 3.58 -8.76 6.65
CA PRO A 27 4.32 -9.31 7.78
C PRO A 27 5.80 -8.92 7.83
N PRO A 28 6.58 -9.05 6.74
CA PRO A 28 8.00 -8.69 6.83
C PRO A 28 8.22 -7.18 7.01
N GLY A 29 7.32 -6.34 6.51
CA GLY A 29 7.46 -4.89 6.62
C GLY A 29 6.88 -4.31 7.88
N ASP A 30 5.98 -5.03 8.52
CA ASP A 30 5.29 -4.57 9.74
C ASP A 30 4.55 -3.27 9.51
N PHE A 31 3.65 -3.26 8.55
CA PHE A 31 2.74 -2.15 8.30
C PHE A 31 1.44 -2.69 7.70
N TYR A 32 0.39 -1.86 7.77
CA TYR A 32 -0.92 -2.18 7.21
C TYR A 32 -1.20 -1.29 6.02
N ILE A 33 -2.02 -1.79 5.10
CA ILE A 33 -2.48 -1.04 3.93
C ILE A 33 -3.96 -0.75 4.13
N ASP A 34 -4.32 0.55 4.12
CA ASP A 34 -5.69 1.04 4.31
C ASP A 34 -6.39 0.36 5.50
N PRO A 35 -5.79 0.39 6.70
CA PRO A 35 -6.37 -0.31 7.85
C PRO A 35 -7.70 0.31 8.25
N TRP A 36 -8.61 -0.54 8.75
CA TRP A 36 -9.91 -0.07 9.27
C TRP A 36 -9.96 0.01 10.78
N ARG A 37 -8.86 -0.28 11.46
CA ARG A 37 -8.66 -0.04 12.89
C ARG A 37 -7.32 0.66 13.09
N PRO A 38 -7.17 1.44 14.18
CA PRO A 38 -5.90 2.14 14.43
C PRO A 38 -4.72 1.20 14.53
N VAL A 39 -3.62 1.56 13.87
CA VAL A 39 -2.38 0.78 13.87
C VAL A 39 -1.18 1.71 14.01
N GLU A 40 -0.01 1.13 14.22
CA GLU A 40 1.23 1.88 14.34
C GLU A 40 1.66 2.50 13.02
N ARG A 41 1.60 1.75 11.91
CA ARG A 41 2.03 2.20 10.60
C ARG A 41 1.00 1.85 9.55
N ALA A 42 0.50 2.86 8.87
CA ALA A 42 -0.51 2.72 7.83
C ALA A 42 -0.01 3.27 6.51
N VAL A 43 -0.10 2.46 5.46
CA VAL A 43 0.14 2.88 4.08
C VAL A 43 -1.22 3.12 3.46
N ILE A 44 -1.44 4.30 2.90
CA ILE A 44 -2.75 4.71 2.40
C ILE A 44 -2.74 4.78 0.89
N THR A 45 -3.71 4.11 0.26
CA THR A 45 -3.81 4.08 -1.19
C THR A 45 -4.46 5.34 -1.75
N HIS A 46 -5.45 5.90 -1.06
CA HIS A 46 -6.09 7.15 -1.48
C HIS A 46 -6.91 7.73 -0.33
N ALA A 47 -7.44 8.95 -0.54
CA ALA A 47 -7.98 9.77 0.54
C ALA A 47 -9.46 9.55 0.85
N HIS A 48 -10.14 8.57 0.23
CA HIS A 48 -11.52 8.27 0.57
C HIS A 48 -11.61 7.76 2.01
N SER A 49 -12.72 8.08 2.70
CA SER A 49 -12.83 7.87 4.14
C SER A 49 -12.76 6.41 4.56
N ASP A 50 -13.16 5.49 3.70
CA ASP A 50 -13.09 4.07 3.99
C ASP A 50 -11.68 3.49 3.81
N HIS A 51 -10.75 4.27 3.27
CA HIS A 51 -9.35 3.90 3.12
C HIS A 51 -8.43 4.73 4.01
N ALA A 52 -8.66 6.05 4.09
CA ALA A 52 -7.84 6.95 4.89
C ALA A 52 -8.55 7.28 6.20
N ARG A 53 -8.35 6.43 7.19
CA ARG A 53 -9.00 6.60 8.50
C ARG A 53 -8.07 7.28 9.48
N ILE A 54 -8.64 8.05 10.38
CA ILE A 54 -7.87 8.69 11.46
C ILE A 54 -7.47 7.65 12.50
N GLY A 55 -6.52 8.01 13.36
CA GLY A 55 -6.18 7.19 14.52
C GLY A 55 -4.90 6.37 14.38
N ASN A 56 -4.30 6.32 13.20
CA ASN A 56 -3.03 5.63 13.03
C ASN A 56 -1.90 6.52 13.51
N ARG A 57 -0.83 5.90 14.03
CA ARG A 57 0.28 6.67 14.56
C ARG A 57 1.12 7.30 13.45
N ARG A 58 1.38 6.56 12.38
CA ARG A 58 2.18 7.03 11.26
C ARG A 58 1.52 6.63 9.97
N TYR A 59 1.61 7.53 8.98
CA TYR A 59 1.02 7.34 7.67
C TYR A 59 2.10 7.49 6.59
N LEU A 60 1.99 6.68 5.54
CA LEU A 60 2.80 6.81 4.34
C LEU A 60 1.86 6.81 3.14
N ALA A 61 2.03 7.76 2.24
CA ALA A 61 1.16 7.88 1.07
C ALA A 61 1.89 8.51 -0.10
N ALA A 62 1.28 8.44 -1.29
CA ALA A 62 1.84 9.07 -2.48
C ALA A 62 1.81 10.58 -2.35
N ALA A 63 2.89 11.23 -2.78
CA ALA A 63 3.03 12.68 -2.67
C ALA A 63 1.90 13.42 -3.39
N ALA A 64 1.39 12.89 -4.49
CA ALA A 64 0.32 13.52 -5.25
C ALA A 64 -0.98 13.67 -4.45
N GLY A 65 -1.16 12.87 -3.40
CA GLY A 65 -2.36 12.93 -2.56
C GLY A 65 -2.17 13.70 -1.27
N GLU A 66 -1.03 14.34 -1.05
CA GLU A 66 -0.73 14.94 0.23
C GLU A 66 -1.78 15.96 0.68
N GLY A 67 -2.14 16.89 -0.21
CA GLY A 67 -3.08 17.95 0.15
C GLY A 67 -4.44 17.42 0.57
N VAL A 68 -4.96 16.45 -0.17
CA VAL A 68 -6.26 15.85 0.12
C VAL A 68 -6.20 15.06 1.42
N LEU A 69 -5.13 14.33 1.66
CA LEU A 69 -4.96 13.57 2.89
C LEU A 69 -4.86 14.47 4.11
N ARG A 70 -4.11 15.56 4.02
CA ARG A 70 -4.00 16.48 5.15
C ARG A 70 -5.33 17.16 5.43
N ALA A 71 -6.11 17.47 4.40
CA ALA A 71 -7.44 18.04 4.59
C ALA A 71 -8.36 17.07 5.32
N ARG A 72 -8.24 15.78 5.05
CA ARG A 72 -9.07 14.75 5.68
C ARG A 72 -8.59 14.36 7.07
N LEU A 73 -7.28 14.17 7.23
CA LEU A 73 -6.72 13.60 8.45
C LEU A 73 -6.30 14.66 9.47
N GLY A 74 -6.10 15.89 9.04
CA GLY A 74 -5.61 16.96 9.91
C GLY A 74 -4.13 16.81 10.22
N GLU A 75 -3.74 17.19 11.41
CA GLU A 75 -2.36 17.13 11.86
C GLU A 75 -1.99 15.70 12.22
N VAL A 76 -1.26 15.05 11.34
CA VAL A 76 -0.82 13.65 11.53
C VAL A 76 0.63 13.51 11.09
N ASP A 77 1.28 12.44 11.55
CA ASP A 77 2.61 12.08 11.09
C ASP A 77 2.45 11.41 9.71
N LEU A 78 2.64 12.18 8.66
CA LEU A 78 2.46 11.73 7.28
C LEU A 78 3.76 11.88 6.51
N GLN A 79 4.31 10.75 6.07
CA GLN A 79 5.43 10.70 5.14
C GLN A 79 4.87 10.54 3.74
N ILE A 80 5.42 11.26 2.78
CA ILE A 80 5.00 11.18 1.39
C ILE A 80 6.13 10.65 0.53
N LEU A 81 5.76 10.01 -0.59
CA LEU A 81 6.69 9.42 -1.52
C LEU A 81 6.16 9.63 -2.95
N PRO A 82 6.94 10.27 -3.83
CA PRO A 82 6.50 10.47 -5.21
C PRO A 82 6.26 9.13 -5.92
N TYR A 83 5.38 9.13 -6.91
CA TYR A 83 5.17 7.95 -7.74
C TYR A 83 6.48 7.45 -8.32
N GLY A 84 6.67 6.15 -8.30
CA GLY A 84 7.83 5.49 -8.90
C GLY A 84 9.07 5.48 -8.04
N GLU A 85 9.12 6.26 -6.96
CA GLU A 85 10.24 6.20 -6.03
C GLU A 85 10.01 5.11 -5.01
N ALA A 86 11.09 4.48 -4.58
CA ALA A 86 10.99 3.35 -3.67
C ALA A 86 11.70 3.65 -2.36
N ILE A 87 11.17 3.10 -1.28
CA ILE A 87 11.85 3.07 0.01
C ILE A 87 11.99 1.62 0.45
N ASP A 88 12.95 1.37 1.32
CA ASP A 88 13.15 0.08 1.93
C ASP A 88 12.69 0.16 3.38
N HIS A 89 11.73 -0.69 3.75
CA HIS A 89 11.22 -0.74 5.11
C HIS A 89 11.29 -2.17 5.60
N HIS A 90 12.20 -2.44 6.54
CA HIS A 90 12.42 -3.77 7.08
C HIS A 90 12.65 -4.83 5.99
N GLY A 91 13.37 -4.45 4.93
CA GLY A 91 13.67 -5.37 3.83
C GLY A 91 12.59 -5.48 2.78
N VAL A 92 11.48 -4.78 2.94
CA VAL A 92 10.45 -4.70 1.90
C VAL A 92 10.66 -3.41 1.11
N ARG A 93 10.79 -3.55 -0.20
CA ARG A 93 10.91 -2.39 -1.09
C ARG A 93 9.51 -1.98 -1.51
N LEU A 94 9.13 -0.77 -1.11
CA LEU A 94 7.79 -0.24 -1.35
C LEU A 94 7.85 0.94 -2.30
N SER A 95 6.94 0.97 -3.27
CA SER A 95 6.75 2.13 -4.15
C SER A 95 5.27 2.31 -4.46
N PHE A 96 4.90 3.53 -4.80
CA PHE A 96 3.54 3.88 -5.22
C PHE A 96 3.50 4.09 -6.71
N HIS A 97 2.40 3.66 -7.33
CA HIS A 97 2.16 3.83 -8.76
C HIS A 97 0.73 4.29 -8.97
N PRO A 98 0.47 5.17 -9.95
CA PRO A 98 -0.88 5.72 -10.10
C PRO A 98 -1.94 4.64 -10.31
N ALA A 99 -3.06 4.80 -9.62
CA ALA A 99 -4.20 3.88 -9.75
C ALA A 99 -5.30 4.42 -10.65
N GLY A 100 -5.27 5.71 -10.97
CA GLY A 100 -6.22 6.30 -11.91
C GLY A 100 -7.62 6.51 -11.36
N HIS A 101 -7.80 6.35 -10.05
CA HIS A 101 -9.12 6.40 -9.42
C HIS A 101 -9.51 7.83 -9.00
N VAL A 102 -8.68 8.45 -8.18
CA VAL A 102 -8.84 9.84 -7.74
C VAL A 102 -7.47 10.49 -7.63
N LEU A 103 -7.43 11.80 -7.38
CA LEU A 103 -6.17 12.51 -7.23
C LEU A 103 -5.34 11.88 -6.12
N GLY A 104 -4.13 11.47 -6.46
CA GLY A 104 -3.19 10.87 -5.52
C GLY A 104 -3.45 9.40 -5.24
N SER A 105 -4.44 8.77 -5.89
CA SER A 105 -4.67 7.34 -5.70
C SER A 105 -3.46 6.54 -6.17
N ALA A 106 -3.15 5.48 -5.44
CA ALA A 106 -1.93 4.73 -5.68
C ALA A 106 -2.14 3.24 -5.53
N GLN A 107 -1.47 2.48 -6.39
CA GLN A 107 -1.21 1.08 -6.18
C GLN A 107 0.04 0.98 -5.32
N VAL A 108 0.07 0.04 -4.39
CA VAL A 108 1.22 -0.19 -3.53
C VAL A 108 1.97 -1.40 -4.04
N ARG A 109 3.18 -1.18 -4.54
CA ARG A 109 4.04 -2.25 -5.02
C ARG A 109 5.00 -2.62 -3.90
N LEU A 110 5.03 -3.91 -3.56
CA LEU A 110 5.90 -4.46 -2.53
C LEU A 110 6.79 -5.52 -3.15
N GLU A 111 8.09 -5.43 -2.88
CA GLU A 111 9.05 -6.41 -3.35
C GLU A 111 9.84 -6.94 -2.16
N HIS A 112 9.90 -8.26 -2.04
CA HIS A 112 10.62 -8.91 -0.95
C HIS A 112 10.88 -10.36 -1.33
N GLY A 113 12.09 -10.83 -1.08
CA GLY A 113 12.44 -12.23 -1.34
C GLY A 113 12.26 -12.68 -2.79
N GLY A 114 12.40 -11.76 -3.74
CA GLY A 114 12.26 -12.08 -5.15
C GLY A 114 10.81 -12.07 -5.65
N GLU A 115 9.85 -11.78 -4.79
CA GLU A 115 8.43 -11.68 -5.20
C GLU A 115 7.98 -10.23 -5.21
N VAL A 116 7.07 -9.92 -6.14
CA VAL A 116 6.46 -8.61 -6.27
C VAL A 116 4.96 -8.75 -6.12
N TRP A 117 4.41 -8.06 -5.14
CA TRP A 117 2.97 -8.00 -4.91
C TRP A 117 2.50 -6.56 -5.10
N VAL A 118 1.29 -6.42 -5.64
CA VAL A 118 0.67 -5.11 -5.79
C VAL A 118 -0.69 -5.12 -5.11
N ALA A 119 -0.87 -4.22 -4.15
CA ALA A 119 -2.17 -3.94 -3.58
C ALA A 119 -2.73 -2.76 -4.35
N SER A 120 -3.77 -3.00 -5.16
CA SER A 120 -4.26 -1.99 -6.11
C SER A 120 -5.03 -0.85 -5.45
N GLY A 121 -5.60 -1.09 -4.27
CA GLY A 121 -6.63 -0.19 -3.77
C GLY A 121 -7.78 -0.12 -4.77
N ASP A 122 -8.47 0.98 -4.80
CA ASP A 122 -9.45 1.25 -5.84
C ASP A 122 -8.72 1.79 -7.06
N TYR A 123 -9.00 1.25 -8.23
CA TYR A 123 -8.31 1.69 -9.44
C TYR A 123 -9.29 1.85 -10.59
N LYS A 124 -8.86 2.60 -11.60
CA LYS A 124 -9.65 2.86 -12.80
C LYS A 124 -8.70 2.91 -13.98
N THR A 125 -8.95 2.06 -14.97
CA THR A 125 -8.04 1.94 -16.12
C THR A 125 -8.28 3.00 -17.18
N GLU A 126 -9.43 3.68 -17.17
CA GLU A 126 -9.73 4.74 -18.13
C GLU A 126 -9.20 6.07 -17.58
N ALA A 127 -8.42 6.78 -18.39
CA ALA A 127 -7.92 8.10 -18.00
C ALA A 127 -9.06 9.11 -18.06
N ASP A 128 -9.13 10.01 -17.07
CA ASP A 128 -10.17 11.04 -17.04
C ASP A 128 -9.62 12.46 -16.84
N GLY A 129 -8.31 12.62 -16.73
CA GLY A 129 -7.69 13.93 -16.63
C GLY A 129 -7.71 14.59 -15.25
N THR A 130 -8.40 14.01 -14.26
CA THR A 130 -8.45 14.58 -12.91
C THR A 130 -7.33 14.05 -12.02
N CYS A 131 -6.66 12.99 -12.44
CA CYS A 131 -5.57 12.38 -11.71
C CYS A 131 -4.61 11.70 -12.69
N ALA A 132 -3.45 11.28 -12.20
CA ALA A 132 -2.52 10.51 -13.01
C ALA A 132 -3.18 9.21 -13.47
N PRO A 133 -3.05 8.84 -14.74
CA PRO A 133 -3.70 7.63 -15.26
C PRO A 133 -3.09 6.37 -14.67
N PHE A 134 -3.89 5.30 -14.67
CA PHE A 134 -3.47 4.00 -14.17
C PHE A 134 -2.18 3.53 -14.84
N GLU A 135 -1.24 3.09 -14.03
CA GLU A 135 0.00 2.48 -14.53
C GLU A 135 -0.12 0.97 -14.38
N ALA A 136 0.14 0.22 -15.46
CA ALA A 136 0.19 -1.22 -15.38
C ALA A 136 1.52 -1.63 -14.74
N VAL A 137 1.46 -2.25 -13.57
CA VAL A 137 2.65 -2.62 -12.81
C VAL A 137 2.82 -4.14 -12.88
N ARG A 138 4.02 -4.57 -13.32
CA ARG A 138 4.31 -5.99 -13.37
C ARG A 138 4.41 -6.53 -11.94
N CYS A 139 3.75 -7.67 -11.68
CA CYS A 139 3.77 -8.26 -10.35
C CYS A 139 3.49 -9.76 -10.43
N ASP A 140 3.81 -10.46 -9.34
CA ASP A 140 3.50 -11.88 -9.21
C ASP A 140 2.09 -12.06 -8.63
N THR A 141 1.64 -11.14 -7.80
CA THR A 141 0.32 -11.17 -7.19
C THR A 141 -0.27 -9.76 -7.20
N PHE A 142 -1.55 -9.69 -7.57
CA PHE A 142 -2.28 -8.43 -7.70
C PHE A 142 -3.58 -8.49 -6.90
#